data_8de35443650f4773f5d72776d3488b6e
#
_entry.id   8de35443650f4773f5d72776d3488b6e
#
_cell.length_a   1.000
_cell.length_b   1.000
_cell.length_c   1.000
_cell.angle_alpha   90.00
_cell.angle_beta   90.00
_cell.angle_gamma   90.00
#
_symmetry.space_group_name_H-M   'P 1'
#
loop_
_entity.id
_entity.type
_entity.pdbx_description
1 polymer ?
#
loop_
_entity_poly.entity_id
_entity_poly.type
_entity_poly.pdbx_seq_one_letter_code
_entity_poly.pdbx_strand_id
1 'polypeptide(L)'
;QHEELGYNYRMSNVIAGVVRGQFGYLEEHIAQKKAIYERYKEGLKGLPVSMNPFDGDNSEPNFWLSCLIIDEGAMCRQVRGECEALYVPEHGKSCPTEILETIAKYNAEGRPIWKPMHMQPIYRMNGFVTREGNGRAKTNAYIAGGVKGKDGRPLDVGMDIFQRGLCLPSDNKMTAEEQDTIIQIIRSCFND
;
A
#
# COMPACT_ATOMS: atom_id res chain seq x y z
N GLN A 1 2.38 36.49 24.80
CA GLN A 1 2.90 36.87 23.49
C GLN A 1 3.66 35.69 22.91
N HIS A 2 3.42 35.35 21.64
CA HIS A 2 4.11 34.28 20.92
C HIS A 2 4.99 34.92 19.85
N GLU A 3 6.27 34.52 19.80
CA GLU A 3 7.26 35.05 18.87
C GLU A 3 7.51 34.08 17.71
N GLU A 4 7.19 32.80 17.92
CA GLU A 4 7.39 31.74 16.92
C GLU A 4 6.15 30.85 16.79
N LEU A 5 5.99 30.20 15.65
CA LEU A 5 4.95 29.22 15.40
C LEU A 5 5.23 27.95 16.18
N GLY A 6 4.28 27.52 16.98
CA GLY A 6 4.32 26.27 17.73
C GLY A 6 3.07 25.42 17.50
N TYR A 7 3.14 24.15 17.88
CA TYR A 7 2.06 23.19 17.73
C TYR A 7 1.70 22.54 19.06
N ASN A 8 0.44 22.22 19.25
CA ASN A 8 -0.03 21.66 20.49
C ASN A 8 0.20 20.15 20.61
N TYR A 9 -0.02 19.38 19.54
CA TYR A 9 0.09 17.92 19.48
C TYR A 9 -0.64 17.13 20.58
N ARG A 10 -1.48 17.75 21.40
CA ARG A 10 -2.25 17.09 22.45
C ARG A 10 -3.58 16.58 21.91
N MET A 11 -3.94 15.38 22.35
CA MET A 11 -5.25 14.80 22.08
C MET A 11 -6.36 15.61 22.77
N SER A 12 -7.43 15.93 22.05
CA SER A 12 -8.62 16.57 22.65
C SER A 12 -9.36 15.56 23.53
N ASN A 13 -10.16 16.06 24.50
CA ASN A 13 -10.98 15.21 25.36
C ASN A 13 -11.99 14.37 24.57
N VAL A 14 -12.51 14.89 23.46
CA VAL A 14 -13.43 14.14 22.59
C VAL A 14 -12.71 12.93 21.98
N ILE A 15 -11.54 13.14 21.39
CA ILE A 15 -10.73 12.05 20.82
C ILE A 15 -10.32 11.06 21.93
N ALA A 16 -9.90 11.55 23.10
CA ALA A 16 -9.56 10.68 24.23
C ALA A 16 -10.76 9.81 24.67
N GLY A 17 -11.97 10.39 24.67
CA GLY A 17 -13.22 9.64 24.96
C GLY A 17 -13.48 8.54 23.95
N VAL A 18 -13.33 8.82 22.65
CA VAL A 18 -13.48 7.81 21.58
C VAL A 18 -12.44 6.70 21.71
N VAL A 19 -11.17 7.05 21.91
CA VAL A 19 -10.08 6.07 22.10
C VAL A 19 -10.38 5.18 23.31
N ARG A 20 -10.77 5.76 24.43
CA ARG A 20 -11.11 5.02 25.66
C ARG A 20 -12.28 4.05 25.41
N GLY A 21 -13.30 4.48 24.66
CA GLY A 21 -14.46 3.65 24.33
C GLY A 21 -14.11 2.45 23.41
N GLN A 22 -13.11 2.63 22.53
CA GLN A 22 -12.67 1.59 21.58
C GLN A 22 -11.60 0.67 22.17
N PHE A 23 -10.87 1.10 23.20
CA PHE A 23 -9.72 0.37 23.73
C PHE A 23 -10.06 -1.06 24.20
N GLY A 24 -11.26 -1.26 24.76
CA GLY A 24 -11.71 -2.60 25.21
C GLY A 24 -11.89 -3.61 24.06
N TYR A 25 -11.96 -3.17 22.81
CA TYR A 25 -12.14 -4.02 21.63
C TYR A 25 -10.84 -4.18 20.81
N LEU A 26 -9.72 -3.63 21.28
CA LEU A 26 -8.47 -3.58 20.50
C LEU A 26 -7.99 -4.96 20.07
N GLU A 27 -7.90 -5.90 21.00
CA GLU A 27 -7.41 -7.25 20.73
C GLU A 27 -8.34 -8.02 19.77
N GLU A 28 -9.65 -7.85 19.92
CA GLU A 28 -10.64 -8.41 19.01
C GLU A 28 -10.43 -7.87 17.59
N HIS A 29 -10.27 -6.55 17.45
CA HIS A 29 -10.04 -5.91 16.15
C HIS A 29 -8.72 -6.37 15.52
N ILE A 30 -7.64 -6.52 16.28
CA ILE A 30 -6.36 -7.04 15.79
C ILE A 30 -6.55 -8.49 15.29
N ALA A 31 -7.25 -9.33 16.05
CA ALA A 31 -7.51 -10.70 15.63
C ALA A 31 -8.33 -10.77 14.33
N GLN A 32 -9.36 -9.95 14.19
CA GLN A 32 -10.17 -9.86 12.97
C GLN A 32 -9.31 -9.40 11.78
N LYS A 33 -8.49 -8.36 11.95
CA LYS A 33 -7.59 -7.87 10.90
C LYS A 33 -6.55 -8.91 10.49
N LYS A 34 -6.00 -9.66 11.45
CA LYS A 34 -5.10 -10.78 11.19
C LYS A 34 -5.78 -11.87 10.37
N ALA A 35 -7.01 -12.24 10.72
CA ALA A 35 -7.77 -13.25 9.97
C ALA A 35 -8.01 -12.82 8.51
N ILE A 36 -8.34 -11.54 8.27
CA ILE A 36 -8.49 -10.97 6.93
C ILE A 36 -7.17 -11.07 6.16
N TYR A 37 -6.05 -10.69 6.77
CA TYR A 37 -4.73 -10.77 6.16
C TYR A 37 -4.36 -12.21 5.77
N GLU A 38 -4.52 -13.16 6.68
CA GLU A 38 -4.19 -14.57 6.41
C GLU A 38 -5.09 -15.18 5.33
N ARG A 39 -6.38 -14.81 5.28
CA ARG A 39 -7.29 -15.25 4.23
C ARG A 39 -6.87 -14.73 2.85
N TYR A 40 -6.48 -13.47 2.72
CA TYR A 40 -5.90 -12.94 1.48
C TYR A 40 -4.62 -13.66 1.10
N LYS A 41 -3.72 -13.84 2.07
CA LYS A 41 -2.43 -14.51 1.84
C LYS A 41 -2.61 -15.93 1.28
N GLU A 42 -3.55 -16.70 1.84
CA GLU A 42 -3.85 -18.06 1.34
C GLU A 42 -4.62 -18.01 0.02
N GLY A 43 -5.63 -17.16 -0.09
CA GLY A 43 -6.48 -17.06 -1.29
C GLY A 43 -5.75 -16.57 -2.53
N LEU A 44 -4.68 -15.79 -2.38
CA LEU A 44 -3.87 -15.28 -3.47
C LEU A 44 -2.62 -16.13 -3.75
N LYS A 45 -2.45 -17.23 -3.05
CA LYS A 45 -1.34 -18.15 -3.23
C LYS A 45 -1.27 -18.69 -4.67
N GLY A 46 -0.08 -18.73 -5.23
CA GLY A 46 0.17 -19.15 -6.61
C GLY A 46 0.08 -18.04 -7.65
N LEU A 47 -0.43 -16.87 -7.29
CA LEU A 47 -0.28 -15.67 -8.13
C LEU A 47 1.12 -15.05 -7.96
N PRO A 48 1.60 -14.30 -8.95
CA PRO A 48 2.87 -13.57 -8.87
C PRO A 48 2.73 -12.30 -8.02
N VAL A 49 2.36 -12.47 -6.77
CA VAL A 49 2.10 -11.40 -5.81
C VAL A 49 2.59 -11.79 -4.42
N SER A 50 2.88 -10.81 -3.59
CA SER A 50 3.20 -10.99 -2.19
C SER A 50 2.42 -10.03 -1.30
N MET A 51 2.08 -10.48 -0.10
CA MET A 51 1.47 -9.63 0.91
C MET A 51 2.54 -8.84 1.68
N ASN A 52 2.14 -7.72 2.29
CA ASN A 52 3.05 -6.96 3.15
C ASN A 52 3.71 -7.88 4.20
N PRO A 53 5.05 -7.94 4.23
CA PRO A 53 5.76 -8.81 5.16
C PRO A 53 5.76 -8.24 6.58
N PHE A 54 5.89 -9.11 7.56
CA PHE A 54 6.22 -8.76 8.93
C PHE A 54 7.17 -9.82 9.53
N ASP A 55 7.96 -9.39 10.49
CA ASP A 55 8.84 -10.28 11.26
C ASP A 55 8.08 -10.77 12.50
N GLY A 56 7.60 -12.01 12.46
CA GLY A 56 6.82 -12.61 13.54
C GLY A 56 7.59 -12.82 14.84
N ASP A 57 8.92 -12.83 14.78
CA ASP A 57 9.77 -13.03 15.97
C ASP A 57 10.08 -11.73 16.70
N ASN A 58 10.12 -10.61 15.95
CA ASN A 58 10.58 -9.32 16.47
C ASN A 58 9.54 -8.19 16.32
N SER A 59 8.33 -8.49 15.84
CA SER A 59 7.28 -7.49 15.65
C SER A 59 5.88 -8.00 15.99
N GLU A 60 5.06 -7.11 16.51
CA GLU A 60 3.63 -7.34 16.79
C GLU A 60 2.79 -6.41 15.91
N PRO A 61 2.51 -6.77 14.66
CA PRO A 61 1.73 -5.92 13.77
C PRO A 61 0.25 -5.94 14.19
N ASN A 62 -0.42 -4.80 14.06
CA ASN A 62 -1.86 -4.69 14.27
C ASN A 62 -2.70 -5.06 13.05
N PHE A 63 -2.07 -5.42 11.93
CA PHE A 63 -2.71 -5.78 10.65
C PHE A 63 -3.71 -4.75 10.13
N TRP A 64 -3.46 -3.47 10.41
CA TRP A 64 -4.37 -2.39 10.03
C TRP A 64 -4.85 -2.50 8.58
N LEU A 65 -3.93 -2.74 7.66
CA LEU A 65 -4.22 -2.92 6.25
C LEU A 65 -3.55 -4.18 5.70
N SER A 66 -4.28 -4.88 4.83
CA SER A 66 -3.74 -5.95 3.99
C SER A 66 -3.27 -5.32 2.69
N CYS A 67 -1.96 -5.33 2.43
CA CYS A 67 -1.37 -4.76 1.24
C CYS A 67 -0.80 -5.86 0.35
N LEU A 68 -0.96 -5.67 -0.95
CA LEU A 68 -0.50 -6.56 -2.01
C LEU A 68 0.58 -5.86 -2.82
N ILE A 69 1.64 -6.57 -3.17
CA ILE A 69 2.67 -6.13 -4.11
C ILE A 69 2.75 -7.14 -5.25
N ILE A 70 2.64 -6.67 -6.47
CA ILE A 70 2.77 -7.49 -7.69
C ILE A 70 4.25 -7.66 -8.01
N ASP A 71 4.66 -8.87 -8.39
CA ASP A 71 6.02 -9.15 -8.81
C ASP A 71 6.38 -8.32 -10.04
N GLU A 72 7.61 -7.83 -10.11
CA GLU A 72 8.06 -6.93 -11.19
C GLU A 72 7.82 -7.53 -12.58
N GLY A 73 8.06 -8.82 -12.75
CA GLY A 73 7.88 -9.54 -14.02
C GLY A 73 6.42 -9.77 -14.42
N ALA A 74 5.48 -9.63 -13.48
CA ALA A 74 4.05 -9.79 -13.68
C ALA A 74 3.28 -8.48 -13.79
N MET A 75 4.00 -7.35 -13.83
CA MET A 75 3.40 -6.04 -14.04
C MET A 75 3.08 -5.84 -15.52
N CYS A 76 1.83 -5.50 -15.84
CA CYS A 76 1.50 -4.90 -17.11
C CYS A 76 1.94 -3.42 -17.14
N ARG A 77 2.01 -2.84 -18.33
CA ARG A 77 2.42 -1.44 -18.49
C ARG A 77 1.38 -0.50 -17.90
N GLN A 78 1.79 0.33 -16.94
CA GLN A 78 0.96 1.39 -16.36
C GLN A 78 1.72 2.71 -16.32
N VAL A 79 0.97 3.82 -16.33
CA VAL A 79 1.45 5.17 -16.07
C VAL A 79 0.58 5.75 -14.97
N ARG A 80 1.19 6.13 -13.87
CA ARG A 80 0.54 6.85 -12.77
C ARG A 80 0.95 8.31 -12.81
N GLY A 81 0.14 9.11 -13.46
CA GLY A 81 0.30 10.57 -13.52
C GLY A 81 -0.10 11.27 -12.21
N GLU A 82 -0.22 12.58 -12.26
CA GLU A 82 -0.69 13.37 -11.11
C GLU A 82 -2.20 13.30 -10.95
N CYS A 83 -2.94 13.24 -12.05
CA CYS A 83 -4.40 13.25 -12.09
C CYS A 83 -5.00 11.98 -12.71
N GLU A 84 -4.21 11.21 -13.45
CA GLU A 84 -4.68 10.04 -14.19
C GLU A 84 -3.78 8.84 -13.97
N ALA A 85 -4.39 7.67 -13.96
CA ALA A 85 -3.70 6.40 -14.03
C ALA A 85 -4.21 5.65 -15.26
N LEU A 86 -3.29 5.25 -16.13
CA LEU A 86 -3.58 4.51 -17.36
C LEU A 86 -2.80 3.20 -17.36
N TYR A 87 -3.37 2.17 -17.96
CA TYR A 87 -2.68 0.90 -18.15
C TYR A 87 -3.03 0.26 -19.49
N VAL A 88 -2.20 -0.66 -19.91
CA VAL A 88 -2.42 -1.47 -21.11
C VAL A 88 -2.53 -2.93 -20.65
N PRO A 89 -3.73 -3.56 -20.79
CA PRO A 89 -3.90 -4.95 -20.41
C PRO A 89 -2.93 -5.86 -21.15
N GLU A 90 -2.38 -6.85 -20.43
CA GLU A 90 -1.44 -7.83 -20.99
C GLU A 90 -1.73 -9.19 -20.37
N HIS A 91 -1.90 -10.23 -21.20
CA HIS A 91 -2.24 -11.58 -20.76
C HIS A 91 -1.26 -12.10 -19.70
N GLY A 92 -1.79 -12.62 -18.60
CA GLY A 92 -1.02 -13.15 -17.48
C GLY A 92 -0.34 -12.09 -16.60
N LYS A 93 -0.59 -10.81 -16.86
CA LYS A 93 -0.04 -9.69 -16.08
C LYS A 93 -1.12 -8.72 -15.64
N SER A 94 -0.86 -8.00 -14.57
CA SER A 94 -1.77 -6.97 -14.10
C SER A 94 -1.00 -5.80 -13.47
N CYS A 95 -1.73 -4.80 -12.99
CA CYS A 95 -1.16 -3.67 -12.25
C CYS A 95 -2.14 -3.18 -11.17
N PRO A 96 -1.66 -2.42 -10.17
CA PRO A 96 -2.54 -1.87 -9.14
C PRO A 96 -3.74 -1.09 -9.68
N THR A 97 -3.58 -0.35 -10.78
CA THR A 97 -4.66 0.42 -11.40
C THR A 97 -5.76 -0.50 -11.90
N GLU A 98 -5.42 -1.53 -12.68
CA GLU A 98 -6.38 -2.50 -13.20
C GLU A 98 -7.14 -3.24 -12.09
N ILE A 99 -6.43 -3.73 -11.08
CA ILE A 99 -7.04 -4.43 -9.95
C ILE A 99 -8.02 -3.51 -9.22
N LEU A 100 -7.61 -2.27 -8.90
CA LEU A 100 -8.46 -1.30 -8.20
C LEU A 100 -9.72 -0.95 -9.00
N GLU A 101 -9.61 -0.73 -10.32
CA GLU A 101 -10.74 -0.47 -11.18
C GLU A 101 -11.68 -1.69 -11.30
N THR A 102 -11.10 -2.89 -11.33
CA THR A 102 -11.90 -4.11 -11.41
C THR A 102 -12.66 -4.37 -10.12
N ILE A 103 -12.03 -4.22 -8.95
CA ILE A 103 -12.69 -4.30 -7.64
C ILE A 103 -13.82 -3.26 -7.54
N ALA A 104 -13.60 -2.04 -8.03
CA ALA A 104 -14.59 -0.96 -7.97
C ALA A 104 -15.87 -1.28 -8.78
N LYS A 105 -15.77 -2.05 -9.88
CA LYS A 105 -16.94 -2.53 -10.65
C LYS A 105 -17.89 -3.41 -9.82
N TYR A 106 -17.39 -4.01 -8.75
CA TYR A 106 -18.16 -4.85 -7.83
C TYR A 106 -18.51 -4.12 -6.52
N ASN A 107 -18.48 -2.78 -6.54
CA ASN A 107 -18.79 -1.92 -5.39
C ASN A 107 -17.90 -2.19 -4.16
N ALA A 108 -16.67 -2.62 -4.38
CA ALA A 108 -15.66 -2.77 -3.34
C ALA A 108 -14.54 -1.74 -3.54
N GLU A 109 -13.98 -1.23 -2.45
CA GLU A 109 -12.97 -0.19 -2.48
C GLU A 109 -11.62 -0.69 -1.97
N GLY A 110 -10.65 -0.79 -2.89
CA GLY A 110 -9.23 -0.84 -2.56
C GLY A 110 -8.60 0.55 -2.67
N ARG A 111 -7.37 0.68 -2.20
CA ARG A 111 -6.62 1.95 -2.26
C ARG A 111 -5.22 1.74 -2.86
N PRO A 112 -4.68 2.71 -3.61
CA PRO A 112 -3.27 2.67 -3.94
C PRO A 112 -2.44 2.78 -2.65
N ILE A 113 -1.26 2.18 -2.63
CA ILE A 113 -0.27 2.47 -1.59
C ILE A 113 0.05 3.97 -1.62
N TRP A 114 0.35 4.55 -0.45
CA TRP A 114 0.64 5.98 -0.34
C TRP A 114 1.82 6.40 -1.22
N LYS A 115 1.60 7.47 -1.95
CA LYS A 115 2.66 8.12 -2.71
C LYS A 115 3.72 8.65 -1.75
N PRO A 116 4.99 8.24 -1.87
CA PRO A 116 6.06 8.67 -0.98
C PRO A 116 6.20 10.20 -0.92
N MET A 117 6.63 10.71 0.24
CA MET A 117 6.71 12.15 0.48
C MET A 117 7.63 12.86 -0.51
N HIS A 118 8.78 12.27 -0.87
CA HIS A 118 9.69 12.86 -1.86
C HIS A 118 9.09 12.92 -3.28
N MET A 119 8.04 12.16 -3.56
CA MET A 119 7.28 12.22 -4.81
C MET A 119 6.15 13.27 -4.78
N GLN A 120 5.83 13.84 -3.63
CA GLN A 120 4.84 14.91 -3.53
C GLN A 120 5.38 16.22 -4.14
N PRO A 121 4.56 16.98 -4.87
CA PRO A 121 5.02 18.22 -5.53
C PRO A 121 5.74 19.18 -4.59
N ILE A 122 5.25 19.33 -3.38
CA ILE A 122 5.80 20.23 -2.36
C ILE A 122 7.21 19.84 -1.89
N TYR A 123 7.59 18.56 -2.01
CA TYR A 123 8.86 18.04 -1.51
C TYR A 123 9.84 17.63 -2.62
N ARG A 124 9.50 17.83 -3.88
CA ARG A 124 10.33 17.42 -5.03
C ARG A 124 11.75 18.00 -5.04
N MET A 125 11.90 19.17 -4.43
CA MET A 125 13.21 19.87 -4.37
C MET A 125 14.01 19.52 -3.12
N ASN A 126 13.45 18.72 -2.21
CA ASN A 126 14.11 18.34 -0.97
C ASN A 126 15.10 17.19 -1.19
N GLY A 127 16.03 17.03 -0.25
CA GLY A 127 16.96 15.90 -0.23
C GLY A 127 16.21 14.58 -0.02
N PHE A 128 16.74 13.52 -0.63
CA PHE A 128 16.24 12.15 -0.48
C PHE A 128 17.42 11.22 -0.15
N VAL A 129 17.25 10.36 0.84
CA VAL A 129 18.25 9.40 1.26
C VAL A 129 17.94 8.04 0.64
N THR A 130 18.84 7.53 -0.20
CA THR A 130 18.76 6.20 -0.77
C THR A 130 19.44 5.16 0.12
N ARG A 131 19.25 3.89 -0.16
CA ARG A 131 19.94 2.78 0.52
C ARG A 131 21.47 2.81 0.38
N GLU A 132 22.00 3.39 -0.66
CA GLU A 132 23.44 3.47 -0.96
C GLU A 132 24.05 4.84 -0.63
N GLY A 133 23.29 5.74 -0.01
CA GLY A 133 23.74 7.07 0.37
C GLY A 133 22.75 8.16 0.01
N ASN A 134 23.22 9.39 -0.01
CA ASN A 134 22.37 10.54 -0.26
C ASN A 134 22.09 10.71 -1.76
N GLY A 135 20.90 10.31 -2.18
CA GLY A 135 20.32 10.80 -3.42
C GLY A 135 19.77 12.21 -3.20
N ARG A 136 19.93 13.11 -4.15
CA ARG A 136 19.15 14.35 -4.18
C ARG A 136 18.17 14.27 -5.32
N ALA A 137 16.90 14.47 -5.02
CA ALA A 137 15.96 14.86 -6.03
C ALA A 137 16.44 16.21 -6.57
N LYS A 138 17.12 16.20 -7.70
CA LYS A 138 17.41 17.39 -8.49
C LYS A 138 16.28 17.51 -9.48
N THR A 139 15.47 18.52 -9.36
CA THR A 139 14.31 18.72 -10.24
C THR A 139 13.25 17.63 -10.07
N ASN A 140 12.23 17.62 -10.87
CA ASN A 140 11.14 16.62 -10.91
C ASN A 140 11.57 15.17 -11.17
N ALA A 141 12.86 14.89 -11.22
CA ALA A 141 13.34 13.55 -11.44
C ALA A 141 13.17 12.73 -10.16
N TYR A 142 12.36 11.73 -10.21
CA TYR A 142 12.42 10.59 -9.32
C TYR A 142 13.74 9.86 -9.60
N ILE A 143 14.80 10.38 -9.05
CA ILE A 143 16.18 10.06 -9.45
C ILE A 143 16.46 8.58 -9.29
N ALA A 144 15.82 7.97 -8.32
CA ALA A 144 16.01 6.56 -8.03
C ALA A 144 14.91 5.66 -8.63
N GLY A 145 13.92 6.23 -9.32
CA GLY A 145 12.83 5.45 -9.92
C GLY A 145 13.33 4.48 -10.96
N GLY A 146 13.10 3.19 -10.73
CA GLY A 146 13.57 2.13 -11.61
C GLY A 146 15.08 1.86 -11.56
N VAL A 147 15.86 2.63 -10.78
CA VAL A 147 17.29 2.38 -10.57
C VAL A 147 17.47 1.33 -9.49
N LYS A 148 18.25 0.30 -9.81
CA LYS A 148 18.59 -0.77 -8.87
C LYS A 148 20.00 -0.53 -8.30
N GLY A 149 20.16 -0.87 -7.02
CA GLY A 149 21.43 -0.88 -6.35
C GLY A 149 22.31 -2.05 -6.77
N LYS A 150 23.50 -2.14 -6.21
CA LYS A 150 24.48 -3.21 -6.48
C LYS A 150 23.95 -4.61 -6.11
N ASP A 151 22.98 -4.65 -5.19
CA ASP A 151 22.31 -5.87 -4.76
C ASP A 151 21.08 -6.24 -5.63
N GLY A 152 20.85 -5.52 -6.72
CA GLY A 152 19.73 -5.74 -7.64
C GLY A 152 18.37 -5.25 -7.12
N ARG A 153 18.32 -4.67 -5.92
CA ARG A 153 17.07 -4.15 -5.34
C ARG A 153 16.86 -2.68 -5.69
N PRO A 154 15.59 -2.20 -5.73
CA PRO A 154 15.32 -0.79 -5.97
C PRO A 154 16.03 0.11 -4.96
N LEU A 155 16.65 1.18 -5.43
CA LEU A 155 17.23 2.22 -4.57
C LEU A 155 16.13 3.02 -3.86
N ASP A 156 15.04 3.29 -4.56
CA ASP A 156 13.84 3.92 -4.03
C ASP A 156 12.79 2.86 -3.74
N VAL A 157 12.87 2.28 -2.56
CA VAL A 157 11.94 1.24 -2.09
C VAL A 157 10.50 1.77 -1.99
N GLY A 158 10.34 3.02 -1.54
CA GLY A 158 9.02 3.63 -1.40
C GLY A 158 8.33 3.81 -2.75
N MET A 159 9.06 4.27 -3.76
CA MET A 159 8.53 4.40 -5.12
C MET A 159 8.19 3.04 -5.73
N ASP A 160 9.05 2.04 -5.55
CA ASP A 160 8.81 0.68 -6.03
C ASP A 160 7.52 0.09 -5.45
N ILE A 161 7.35 0.18 -4.13
CA ILE A 161 6.14 -0.26 -3.44
C ILE A 161 4.91 0.52 -3.93
N PHE A 162 5.03 1.84 -4.10
CA PHE A 162 3.93 2.66 -4.62
C PHE A 162 3.52 2.24 -6.03
N GLN A 163 4.47 1.92 -6.91
CA GLN A 163 4.19 1.54 -8.29
C GLN A 163 3.53 0.17 -8.41
N ARG A 164 3.95 -0.79 -7.59
CA ARG A 164 3.53 -2.20 -7.70
C ARG A 164 2.51 -2.63 -6.64
N GLY A 165 2.24 -1.77 -5.66
CA GLY A 165 1.43 -2.11 -4.50
C GLY A 165 0.06 -1.47 -4.48
N LEU A 166 -0.86 -2.12 -3.79
CA LEU A 166 -2.18 -1.62 -3.44
C LEU A 166 -2.62 -2.14 -2.07
N CYS A 167 -3.54 -1.40 -1.45
CA CYS A 167 -4.23 -1.82 -0.23
C CYS A 167 -5.55 -2.49 -0.61
N LEU A 168 -5.77 -3.68 -0.08
CA LEU A 168 -6.98 -4.45 -0.27
C LEU A 168 -8.08 -3.98 0.70
N PRO A 169 -9.37 -4.17 0.36
CA PRO A 169 -10.46 -3.99 1.31
C PRO A 169 -10.21 -4.79 2.58
N SER A 170 -10.27 -4.14 3.74
CA SER A 170 -9.89 -4.75 5.01
C SER A 170 -10.81 -4.33 6.16
N ASP A 171 -12.11 -4.12 5.90
CA ASP A 171 -13.08 -3.81 6.93
C ASP A 171 -13.32 -5.04 7.82
N ASN A 172 -13.35 -4.86 9.16
CA ASN A 172 -13.63 -5.97 10.09
C ASN A 172 -15.04 -6.53 9.96
N LYS A 173 -15.97 -5.80 9.32
CA LYS A 173 -17.35 -6.26 9.07
C LYS A 173 -17.49 -7.03 7.75
N MET A 174 -16.43 -7.08 6.94
CA MET A 174 -16.41 -7.82 5.69
C MET A 174 -16.61 -9.32 5.96
N THR A 175 -17.56 -9.93 5.26
CA THR A 175 -17.81 -11.37 5.40
C THR A 175 -16.75 -12.18 4.66
N ALA A 176 -16.71 -13.48 4.96
CA ALA A 176 -15.80 -14.39 4.26
C ALA A 176 -16.12 -14.49 2.75
N GLU A 177 -17.41 -14.49 2.40
CA GLU A 177 -17.89 -14.55 1.01
C GLU A 177 -17.54 -13.29 0.24
N GLU A 178 -17.66 -12.11 0.85
CA GLU A 178 -17.24 -10.85 0.24
C GLU A 178 -15.73 -10.85 0.00
N GLN A 179 -14.94 -11.33 0.95
CA GLN A 179 -13.49 -11.44 0.81
C GLN A 179 -13.10 -12.44 -0.28
N ASP A 180 -13.77 -13.60 -0.35
CA ASP A 180 -13.54 -14.60 -1.41
C ASP A 180 -13.88 -14.03 -2.79
N THR A 181 -14.93 -13.22 -2.90
CA THR A 181 -15.26 -12.51 -4.14
C THR A 181 -14.12 -11.59 -4.58
N ILE A 182 -13.56 -10.81 -3.65
CA ILE A 182 -12.41 -9.94 -3.94
C ILE A 182 -11.20 -10.77 -4.38
N ILE A 183 -10.92 -11.88 -3.71
CA ILE A 183 -9.85 -12.82 -4.08
C ILE A 183 -10.03 -13.32 -5.52
N GLN A 184 -11.25 -13.74 -5.89
CA GLN A 184 -11.54 -14.21 -7.26
C GLN A 184 -11.37 -13.11 -8.30
N ILE A 185 -11.80 -11.89 -8.00
CA ILE A 185 -11.59 -10.72 -8.87
C ILE A 185 -10.10 -10.48 -9.12
N ILE A 186 -9.28 -10.50 -8.06
CA ILE A 186 -7.84 -10.33 -8.20
C ILE A 186 -7.23 -11.46 -9.03
N ARG A 187 -7.66 -12.69 -8.80
CA ARG A 187 -7.18 -13.85 -9.58
C ARG A 187 -7.53 -13.72 -11.06
N SER A 188 -8.72 -13.21 -11.40
CA SER A 188 -9.12 -13.02 -12.81
C SER A 188 -8.25 -11.97 -13.52
N CYS A 189 -7.70 -10.98 -12.82
CA CYS A 189 -6.79 -10.00 -13.40
C CYS A 189 -5.44 -10.59 -13.89
N PHE A 190 -5.13 -11.84 -13.53
CA PHE A 190 -3.89 -12.52 -13.97
C PHE A 190 -4.15 -13.73 -14.90
N ASN A 191 -5.41 -14.10 -15.12
CA ASN A 191 -5.76 -15.33 -15.84
C ASN A 191 -6.30 -15.11 -17.26
N ASP A 192 -6.50 -13.86 -17.68
CA ASP A 192 -7.04 -13.53 -19.01
C ASP A 192 -5.94 -13.29 -20.08
#